data_17d649e37b4cef0365cf5e4f52fca6de
#
_entry.id   17d649e37b4cef0365cf5e4f52fca6de
#
_cell.length_a   1.000
_cell.length_b   1.000
_cell.length_c   1.000
_cell.angle_alpha   90.00
_cell.angle_beta   90.00
_cell.angle_gamma   90.00
#
_symmetry.space_group_name_H-M   'P 1'
#
loop_
_entity.id
_entity.type
_entity.pdbx_description
1 polymer ?
#
loop_
_entity_poly.entity_id
_entity_poly.type
_entity_poly.pdbx_seq_one_letter_code
_entity_poly.pdbx_strand_id
1 'polypeptide(L)'
;VKQRNHRLSGLAKIPPHLWVALSNWLSRAGGVAAQLVCLPLLTTLLAPAEFAAYAIAVSLMTWYQLTDLGFGNSAQNQIAEARARGEEMGTTIAAASLLGGAVLITALVLLVPLSRLLDHALLGPLRLPASSRTQLVLWLSGLLLVGFALGSIAQKMLYALGKGVYANLLGLINSLAFLLLLWGVARHVEPSQRLLACVLSNTLPLGITGISTLAWLAARRARWDWPAIKSHFTRLRQRAWRFWLVALLSSAVLNVDYLIMSRTLRAEEIATYNVLFRVYWVGMTLYSGLLGATWPVFSAMGVRGDHAGITRNIRLYLLAGLGSLLIGSVAMAAALPTILHWLAPGLPIQVSILTLTLFSAYIGLRIWTDTYAVALQALNEVSILLKVAPVQAMISISAQWALSQAYGINGILMGLILSFVLTAVWILPWKLQRHSHAPLSPAATSP
;
A
#
# COMPACT_ATOMS: atom_id res chain seq x y z
N VAL A 1 39.53 43.82 6.57
CA VAL A 1 39.99 42.43 6.58
C VAL A 1 38.82 41.52 7.04
N LYS A 2 37.79 41.30 6.21
CA LYS A 2 36.69 40.33 6.50
C LYS A 2 35.94 39.90 5.22
N GLN A 3 36.62 39.65 4.12
CA GLN A 3 35.99 39.26 2.85
C GLN A 3 36.72 38.12 2.10
N ARG A 4 37.20 37.10 2.81
CA ARG A 4 37.97 36.04 2.13
C ARG A 4 37.68 34.59 2.56
N ASN A 5 36.50 34.29 3.14
CA ASN A 5 36.12 32.92 3.47
C ASN A 5 34.74 32.46 2.90
N HIS A 6 34.37 32.95 1.71
CA HIS A 6 33.06 32.60 1.08
C HIS A 6 33.19 31.74 -0.18
N ARG A 7 34.28 30.98 -0.37
CA ARG A 7 34.44 30.17 -1.61
C ARG A 7 34.53 28.65 -1.44
N LEU A 8 34.24 28.10 -0.29
CA LEU A 8 34.17 26.62 -0.11
C LEU A 8 32.84 26.09 0.46
N SER A 9 31.76 26.86 0.44
CA SER A 9 30.42 26.40 0.85
C SER A 9 29.46 26.20 -0.33
N GLY A 10 29.99 25.90 -1.52
CA GLY A 10 29.22 25.70 -2.76
C GLY A 10 28.56 24.33 -2.94
N LEU A 11 28.49 23.50 -1.91
CA LEU A 11 27.49 22.44 -1.85
C LEU A 11 26.16 23.11 -1.49
N ALA A 12 25.41 23.53 -2.52
CA ALA A 12 24.06 24.04 -2.37
C ALA A 12 23.32 23.13 -1.38
N LYS A 13 22.90 23.68 -0.23
CA LYS A 13 22.16 22.93 0.78
C LYS A 13 20.90 22.38 0.11
N ILE A 14 20.91 21.07 -0.18
CA ILE A 14 19.76 20.39 -0.79
C ILE A 14 18.52 20.74 0.03
N PRO A 15 17.48 21.32 -0.56
CA PRO A 15 16.29 21.69 0.18
C PRO A 15 15.70 20.51 0.96
N PRO A 16 15.18 20.69 2.18
CA PRO A 16 14.70 19.59 3.04
C PRO A 16 13.68 18.68 2.36
N HIS A 17 12.84 19.20 1.46
CA HIS A 17 11.85 18.41 0.72
C HIS A 17 12.50 17.44 -0.28
N LEU A 18 13.67 17.77 -0.84
CA LEU A 18 14.40 16.86 -1.73
C LEU A 18 15.02 15.69 -0.96
N TRP A 19 15.46 15.90 0.29
CA TRP A 19 15.90 14.80 1.16
C TRP A 19 14.76 13.84 1.49
N VAL A 20 13.55 14.34 1.73
CA VAL A 20 12.36 13.51 1.95
C VAL A 20 12.03 12.71 0.68
N ALA A 21 12.06 13.35 -0.50
CA ALA A 21 11.83 12.68 -1.76
C ALA A 21 12.89 11.59 -2.03
N LEU A 22 14.16 11.91 -1.89
CA LEU A 22 15.26 10.94 -2.09
C LEU A 22 15.17 9.75 -1.13
N SER A 23 14.91 10.01 0.16
CA SER A 23 14.76 8.94 1.16
C SER A 23 13.54 8.05 0.86
N ASN A 24 12.45 8.61 0.32
CA ASN A 24 11.28 7.84 -0.11
C ASN A 24 11.61 6.92 -1.29
N TRP A 25 12.31 7.43 -2.31
CA TRP A 25 12.77 6.62 -3.44
C TRP A 25 13.73 5.52 -3.01
N LEU A 26 14.70 5.84 -2.16
CA LEU A 26 15.65 4.86 -1.64
C LEU A 26 14.96 3.76 -0.83
N SER A 27 14.02 4.12 0.03
CA SER A 27 13.22 3.17 0.81
C SER A 27 12.37 2.26 -0.09
N ARG A 28 11.73 2.81 -1.12
CA ARG A 28 10.94 2.03 -2.09
C ARG A 28 11.81 1.08 -2.90
N ALA A 29 12.93 1.57 -3.44
CA ALA A 29 13.87 0.76 -4.21
C ALA A 29 14.47 -0.36 -3.35
N GLY A 30 14.88 -0.04 -2.12
CA GLY A 30 15.39 -1.04 -1.16
C GLY A 30 14.33 -2.06 -0.76
N GLY A 31 13.07 -1.63 -0.57
CA GLY A 31 11.94 -2.53 -0.30
C GLY A 31 11.68 -3.50 -1.45
N VAL A 32 11.67 -3.00 -2.69
CA VAL A 32 11.52 -3.82 -3.90
C VAL A 32 12.67 -4.82 -4.04
N ALA A 33 13.91 -4.36 -3.88
CA ALA A 33 15.09 -5.22 -3.95
C ALA A 33 15.03 -6.34 -2.90
N ALA A 34 14.68 -6.00 -1.65
CA ALA A 34 14.52 -6.98 -0.57
C ALA A 34 13.43 -8.00 -0.90
N GLN A 35 12.28 -7.58 -1.44
CA GLN A 35 11.20 -8.49 -1.83
C GLN A 35 11.63 -9.46 -2.95
N LEU A 36 12.37 -8.99 -3.94
CA LEU A 36 12.87 -9.82 -5.04
C LEU A 36 13.91 -10.85 -4.53
N VAL A 37 14.76 -10.47 -3.57
CA VAL A 37 15.72 -11.40 -2.96
C VAL A 37 15.04 -12.38 -2.00
N CYS A 38 14.01 -11.96 -1.28
CA CYS A 38 13.26 -12.83 -0.37
C CYS A 38 12.41 -13.87 -1.10
N LEU A 39 11.97 -13.59 -2.32
CA LEU A 39 11.05 -14.46 -3.05
C LEU A 39 11.64 -15.85 -3.35
N PRO A 40 12.86 -16.00 -3.90
CA PRO A 40 13.51 -17.31 -4.07
C PRO A 40 13.66 -18.09 -2.75
N LEU A 41 14.04 -17.39 -1.67
CA LEU A 41 14.15 -18.05 -0.36
C LEU A 41 12.80 -18.58 0.12
N LEU A 42 11.73 -17.82 -0.02
CA LEU A 42 10.39 -18.27 0.35
C LEU A 42 9.93 -19.47 -0.46
N THR A 43 10.17 -19.47 -1.77
CA THR A 43 9.73 -20.55 -2.67
C THR A 43 10.56 -21.83 -2.54
N THR A 44 11.77 -21.75 -1.99
CA THR A 44 12.59 -22.93 -1.64
C THR A 44 12.29 -23.46 -0.23
N LEU A 45 11.86 -22.59 0.69
CA LEU A 45 11.59 -22.97 2.08
C LEU A 45 10.19 -23.56 2.28
N LEU A 46 9.23 -23.15 1.48
CA LEU A 46 7.80 -23.47 1.62
C LEU A 46 7.32 -24.33 0.47
N ALA A 47 6.59 -25.39 0.77
CA ALA A 47 5.84 -26.14 -0.22
C ALA A 47 4.75 -25.26 -0.88
N PRO A 48 4.23 -25.60 -2.08
CA PRO A 48 3.25 -24.74 -2.79
C PRO A 48 2.04 -24.34 -1.93
N ALA A 49 1.48 -25.27 -1.15
CA ALA A 49 0.35 -24.98 -0.26
C ALA A 49 0.74 -24.04 0.90
N GLU A 50 1.92 -24.21 1.48
CA GLU A 50 2.43 -23.33 2.54
C GLU A 50 2.77 -21.94 1.99
N PHE A 51 3.33 -21.85 0.77
CA PHE A 51 3.57 -20.58 0.12
C PHE A 51 2.26 -19.83 -0.22
N ALA A 52 1.22 -20.56 -0.65
CA ALA A 52 -0.11 -19.98 -0.82
C ALA A 52 -0.68 -19.45 0.50
N ALA A 53 -0.55 -20.20 1.59
CA ALA A 53 -0.96 -19.77 2.92
C ALA A 53 -0.17 -18.53 3.40
N TYR A 54 1.15 -18.51 3.17
CA TYR A 54 1.98 -17.32 3.40
C TYR A 54 1.47 -16.11 2.61
N ALA A 55 1.20 -16.30 1.31
CA ALA A 55 0.71 -15.21 0.45
C ALA A 55 -0.63 -14.65 0.93
N ILE A 56 -1.57 -15.53 1.31
CA ILE A 56 -2.86 -15.14 1.88
C ILE A 56 -2.66 -14.39 3.21
N ALA A 57 -1.89 -14.93 4.14
CA ALA A 57 -1.65 -14.32 5.44
C ALA A 57 -1.03 -12.90 5.31
N VAL A 58 -0.06 -12.73 4.41
CA VAL A 58 0.58 -11.44 4.16
C VAL A 58 -0.36 -10.48 3.41
N SER A 59 -1.22 -10.96 2.52
CA SER A 59 -2.20 -10.12 1.81
C SER A 59 -3.20 -9.46 2.77
N LEU A 60 -3.48 -10.07 3.91
CA LEU A 60 -4.32 -9.49 4.96
C LEU A 60 -3.76 -8.17 5.51
N MET A 61 -2.48 -7.86 5.27
CA MET A 61 -1.86 -6.59 5.68
C MET A 61 -2.68 -5.37 5.24
N THR A 62 -3.19 -5.37 4.02
CA THR A 62 -4.01 -4.26 3.50
C THR A 62 -5.32 -4.10 4.27
N TRP A 63 -5.94 -5.22 4.65
CA TRP A 63 -7.16 -5.22 5.44
C TRP A 63 -6.91 -4.78 6.88
N TYR A 64 -5.82 -5.25 7.49
CA TYR A 64 -5.42 -4.81 8.83
C TYR A 64 -5.05 -3.32 8.88
N GLN A 65 -4.56 -2.72 7.79
CA GLN A 65 -4.34 -1.28 7.73
C GLN A 65 -5.62 -0.46 7.94
N LEU A 66 -6.80 -1.02 7.62
CA LEU A 66 -8.09 -0.37 7.87
C LEU A 66 -8.40 -0.20 9.38
N THR A 67 -7.67 -0.90 10.26
CA THR A 67 -7.82 -0.74 11.71
C THR A 67 -7.29 0.63 12.20
N ASP A 68 -6.58 1.40 11.37
CA ASP A 68 -6.25 2.80 11.67
C ASP A 68 -7.51 3.70 11.67
N LEU A 69 -8.65 3.18 11.17
CA LEU A 69 -9.96 3.84 11.08
C LEU A 69 -9.88 5.25 10.45
N GLY A 70 -8.87 5.50 9.60
CA GLY A 70 -8.62 6.79 8.96
C GLY A 70 -8.03 7.86 9.88
N PHE A 71 -7.74 7.52 11.14
CA PHE A 71 -7.22 8.47 12.12
C PHE A 71 -5.82 8.97 11.77
N GLY A 72 -5.00 8.14 11.09
CA GLY A 72 -3.69 8.54 10.64
C GLY A 72 -3.73 9.78 9.72
N ASN A 73 -4.59 9.76 8.71
CA ASN A 73 -4.75 10.90 7.78
C ASN A 73 -5.34 12.12 8.50
N SER A 74 -6.31 11.91 9.39
CA SER A 74 -6.92 12.99 10.16
C SER A 74 -5.91 13.66 11.11
N ALA A 75 -5.09 12.87 11.82
CA ALA A 75 -4.03 13.37 12.69
C ALA A 75 -2.95 14.12 11.91
N GLN A 76 -2.54 13.59 10.73
CA GLN A 76 -1.59 14.26 9.85
C GLN A 76 -2.05 15.67 9.48
N ASN A 77 -3.31 15.79 9.04
CA ASN A 77 -3.87 17.08 8.64
C ASN A 77 -3.96 18.06 9.83
N GLN A 78 -4.46 17.61 11.01
CA GLN A 78 -4.56 18.48 12.18
C GLN A 78 -3.19 18.95 12.68
N ILE A 79 -2.19 18.08 12.69
CA ILE A 79 -0.83 18.44 13.09
C ILE A 79 -0.21 19.41 12.06
N ALA A 80 -0.44 19.22 10.77
CA ALA A 80 0.06 20.13 9.74
C ALA A 80 -0.60 21.50 9.83
N GLU A 81 -1.93 21.56 10.07
CA GLU A 81 -2.69 22.80 10.30
C GLU A 81 -2.21 23.52 11.54
N ALA A 82 -2.05 22.82 12.67
CA ALA A 82 -1.57 23.40 13.94
C ALA A 82 -0.13 23.94 13.77
N ARG A 83 0.74 23.18 13.09
CA ARG A 83 2.11 23.62 12.82
C ARG A 83 2.16 24.89 11.97
N ALA A 84 1.31 25.00 10.95
CA ALA A 84 1.25 26.18 10.09
C ALA A 84 0.77 27.43 10.87
N ARG A 85 -0.07 27.24 11.88
CA ARG A 85 -0.57 28.30 12.75
C ARG A 85 0.29 28.58 14.00
N GLY A 86 1.37 27.80 14.19
CA GLY A 86 2.19 27.88 15.40
C GLY A 86 1.48 27.38 16.67
N GLU A 87 0.40 26.61 16.51
CA GLU A 87 -0.38 26.04 17.61
C GLU A 87 0.26 24.77 18.17
N GLU A 88 -0.18 24.36 19.37
CA GLU A 88 0.31 23.17 20.05
C GLU A 88 -0.21 21.89 19.36
N MET A 89 0.67 20.91 19.16
CA MET A 89 0.39 19.66 18.48
C MET A 89 0.31 18.43 19.40
N GLY A 90 0.77 18.57 20.64
CA GLY A 90 0.95 17.46 21.59
C GLY A 90 -0.35 16.80 22.01
N THR A 91 -1.44 17.56 22.12
CA THR A 91 -2.78 17.04 22.43
C THR A 91 -3.35 16.18 21.29
N THR A 92 -3.10 16.54 20.03
CA THR A 92 -3.50 15.72 18.88
C THR A 92 -2.71 14.40 18.84
N ILE A 93 -1.39 14.45 19.16
CA ILE A 93 -0.55 13.25 19.27
C ILE A 93 -1.05 12.35 20.40
N ALA A 94 -1.40 12.92 21.59
CA ALA A 94 -1.96 12.16 22.69
C ALA A 94 -3.28 11.48 22.31
N ALA A 95 -4.20 12.19 21.67
CA ALA A 95 -5.49 11.63 21.23
C ALA A 95 -5.32 10.49 20.24
N ALA A 96 -4.43 10.65 19.24
CA ALA A 96 -4.12 9.60 18.25
C ALA A 96 -3.44 8.39 18.90
N SER A 97 -2.56 8.59 19.88
CA SER A 97 -1.87 7.50 20.59
C SER A 97 -2.81 6.71 21.50
N LEU A 98 -3.73 7.37 22.20
CA LEU A 98 -4.77 6.69 22.99
C LEU A 98 -5.66 5.83 22.14
N LEU A 99 -6.07 6.35 20.98
CA LEU A 99 -6.86 5.58 20.04
C LEU A 99 -6.11 4.36 19.54
N GLY A 100 -4.84 4.53 19.17
CA GLY A 100 -3.98 3.43 18.78
C GLY A 100 -3.89 2.37 19.88
N GLY A 101 -3.69 2.76 21.12
CA GLY A 101 -3.70 1.85 22.27
C GLY A 101 -5.03 1.10 22.42
N ALA A 102 -6.16 1.80 22.29
CA ALA A 102 -7.49 1.18 22.35
C ALA A 102 -7.70 0.16 21.21
N VAL A 103 -7.30 0.49 19.99
CA VAL A 103 -7.34 -0.43 18.83
C VAL A 103 -6.50 -1.68 19.11
N LEU A 104 -5.28 -1.53 19.65
CA LEU A 104 -4.41 -2.67 19.97
C LEU A 104 -5.03 -3.58 21.01
N ILE A 105 -5.59 -3.02 22.10
CA ILE A 105 -6.26 -3.79 23.17
C ILE A 105 -7.49 -4.52 22.58
N THR A 106 -8.29 -3.84 21.79
CA THR A 106 -9.45 -4.45 21.13
C THR A 106 -9.02 -5.58 20.19
N ALA A 107 -7.94 -5.38 19.44
CA ALA A 107 -7.40 -6.40 18.54
C ALA A 107 -6.91 -7.63 19.30
N LEU A 108 -6.27 -7.50 20.46
CA LEU A 108 -5.85 -8.63 21.29
C LEU A 108 -7.01 -9.58 21.62
N VAL A 109 -8.19 -9.02 21.88
CA VAL A 109 -9.39 -9.79 22.21
C VAL A 109 -10.06 -10.35 20.96
N LEU A 110 -10.28 -9.50 19.95
CA LEU A 110 -11.05 -9.88 18.76
C LEU A 110 -10.29 -10.78 17.80
N LEU A 111 -8.96 -10.71 17.77
CA LEU A 111 -8.15 -11.57 16.88
C LEU A 111 -8.22 -13.05 17.22
N VAL A 112 -8.55 -13.44 18.46
CA VAL A 112 -8.69 -14.85 18.83
C VAL A 112 -9.85 -15.52 18.06
N PRO A 113 -11.10 -15.05 18.15
CA PRO A 113 -12.18 -15.62 17.36
C PRO A 113 -12.01 -15.34 15.84
N LEU A 114 -11.48 -14.18 15.46
CA LEU A 114 -11.25 -13.82 14.07
C LEU A 114 -10.22 -14.74 13.42
N SER A 115 -9.12 -15.10 14.09
CA SER A 115 -8.12 -16.02 13.54
C SER A 115 -8.70 -17.41 13.27
N ARG A 116 -9.61 -17.90 14.12
CA ARG A 116 -10.32 -19.16 13.88
C ARG A 116 -11.22 -19.09 12.65
N LEU A 117 -11.96 -17.99 12.53
CA LEU A 117 -12.83 -17.76 11.38
C LEU A 117 -12.03 -17.68 10.08
N LEU A 118 -10.94 -16.90 10.08
CA LEU A 118 -10.06 -16.72 8.91
C LEU A 118 -9.32 -18.03 8.57
N ASP A 119 -8.90 -18.80 9.56
CA ASP A 119 -8.28 -20.10 9.35
C ASP A 119 -9.22 -21.04 8.60
N HIS A 120 -10.41 -21.25 9.15
CA HIS A 120 -11.43 -22.07 8.49
C HIS A 120 -11.84 -21.53 7.11
N ALA A 121 -11.96 -20.21 7.01
CA ALA A 121 -12.45 -19.54 5.81
C ALA A 121 -11.42 -19.46 4.67
N LEU A 122 -10.16 -19.20 4.97
CA LEU A 122 -9.13 -18.89 3.97
C LEU A 122 -8.06 -19.96 3.82
N LEU A 123 -7.63 -20.58 4.94
CA LEU A 123 -6.55 -21.57 4.92
C LEU A 123 -7.08 -23.02 4.96
N GLY A 124 -8.27 -23.26 5.49
CA GLY A 124 -8.89 -24.58 5.50
C GLY A 124 -8.95 -25.27 4.13
N PRO A 125 -9.32 -24.58 3.04
CA PRO A 125 -9.32 -25.16 1.70
C PRO A 125 -7.96 -25.64 1.19
N LEU A 126 -6.84 -25.12 1.72
CA LEU A 126 -5.48 -25.51 1.33
C LEU A 126 -5.04 -26.86 1.91
N ARG A 127 -5.79 -27.45 2.84
CA ARG A 127 -5.54 -28.77 3.46
C ARG A 127 -4.11 -28.90 3.99
N LEU A 128 -3.64 -27.87 4.71
CA LEU A 128 -2.31 -27.85 5.30
C LEU A 128 -2.15 -28.87 6.44
N PRO A 129 -0.95 -29.42 6.67
CA PRO A 129 -0.68 -30.28 7.82
C PRO A 129 -1.00 -29.57 9.13
N ALA A 130 -1.47 -30.31 10.14
CA ALA A 130 -1.75 -29.78 11.48
C ALA A 130 -0.50 -29.12 12.14
N SER A 131 0.70 -29.59 11.77
CA SER A 131 1.98 -28.98 12.16
C SER A 131 2.17 -27.55 11.73
N SER A 132 1.48 -27.09 10.67
CA SER A 132 1.55 -25.72 10.14
C SER A 132 0.96 -24.67 11.08
N ARG A 133 0.18 -25.08 12.11
CA ARG A 133 -0.40 -24.20 13.15
C ARG A 133 -1.03 -22.93 12.57
N THR A 134 -1.82 -23.07 11.53
CA THR A 134 -2.35 -21.97 10.71
C THR A 134 -3.13 -20.93 11.51
N GLN A 135 -3.91 -21.35 12.51
CA GLN A 135 -4.60 -20.42 13.42
C GLN A 135 -3.61 -19.53 14.20
N LEU A 136 -2.50 -20.12 14.70
CA LEU A 136 -1.45 -19.36 15.40
C LEU A 136 -0.75 -18.39 14.46
N VAL A 137 -0.50 -18.81 13.21
CA VAL A 137 0.04 -17.95 12.13
C VAL A 137 -0.84 -16.72 11.95
N LEU A 138 -2.15 -16.91 11.78
CA LEU A 138 -3.10 -15.82 11.57
C LEU A 138 -3.26 -14.92 12.80
N TRP A 139 -3.25 -15.49 14.00
CA TRP A 139 -3.37 -14.71 15.22
C TRP A 139 -2.15 -13.83 15.48
N LEU A 140 -0.94 -14.39 15.42
CA LEU A 140 0.29 -13.63 15.65
C LEU A 140 0.54 -12.62 14.53
N SER A 141 0.39 -13.02 13.26
CA SER A 141 0.55 -12.09 12.16
C SER A 141 -0.49 -10.98 12.21
N GLY A 142 -1.74 -11.29 12.53
CA GLY A 142 -2.80 -10.31 12.68
C GLY A 142 -2.48 -9.25 13.74
N LEU A 143 -1.99 -9.68 14.92
CA LEU A 143 -1.56 -8.77 15.98
C LEU A 143 -0.43 -7.84 15.52
N LEU A 144 0.57 -8.41 14.84
CA LEU A 144 1.71 -7.63 14.31
C LEU A 144 1.27 -6.68 13.19
N LEU A 145 0.32 -7.08 12.35
CA LEU A 145 -0.23 -6.24 11.28
C LEU A 145 -1.11 -5.11 11.82
N VAL A 146 -1.82 -5.33 12.94
CA VAL A 146 -2.45 -4.21 13.68
C VAL A 146 -1.38 -3.26 14.21
N GLY A 147 -0.29 -3.76 14.78
CA GLY A 147 0.86 -2.95 15.18
C GLY A 147 1.43 -2.12 14.02
N PHE A 148 1.51 -2.71 12.82
CA PHE A 148 1.89 -1.99 11.60
C PHE A 148 0.89 -0.88 11.22
N ALA A 149 -0.41 -1.14 11.32
CA ALA A 149 -1.44 -0.12 11.08
C ALA A 149 -1.29 1.07 12.04
N LEU A 150 -0.99 0.82 13.31
CA LEU A 150 -0.65 1.87 14.28
C LEU A 150 0.62 2.62 13.89
N GLY A 151 1.61 1.91 13.34
CA GLY A 151 2.82 2.49 12.75
C GLY A 151 2.52 3.45 11.61
N SER A 152 1.51 3.15 10.78
CA SER A 152 1.08 4.04 9.71
C SER A 152 0.55 5.38 10.26
N ILE A 153 -0.17 5.37 11.39
CA ILE A 153 -0.58 6.59 12.10
C ILE A 153 0.66 7.37 12.54
N ALA A 154 1.62 6.71 13.17
CA ALA A 154 2.86 7.34 13.62
C ALA A 154 3.69 7.92 12.47
N GLN A 155 3.81 7.20 11.34
CA GLN A 155 4.52 7.68 10.16
C GLN A 155 3.87 8.94 9.57
N LYS A 156 2.54 8.97 9.46
CA LYS A 156 1.79 10.15 8.99
C LYS A 156 2.00 11.35 9.91
N MET A 157 2.02 11.14 11.23
CA MET A 157 2.38 12.19 12.20
C MET A 157 3.84 12.65 12.02
N LEU A 158 4.80 11.76 11.76
CA LEU A 158 6.18 12.13 11.46
C LEU A 158 6.30 13.01 10.21
N TYR A 159 5.55 12.70 9.15
CA TYR A 159 5.49 13.57 7.96
C TYR A 159 4.96 14.96 8.30
N ALA A 160 3.87 15.07 9.05
CA ALA A 160 3.30 16.35 9.48
C ALA A 160 4.27 17.16 10.35
N LEU A 161 5.06 16.48 11.20
CA LEU A 161 6.11 17.07 12.02
C LEU A 161 7.38 17.45 11.22
N GLY A 162 7.40 17.24 9.90
CA GLY A 162 8.56 17.52 9.05
C GLY A 162 9.70 16.50 9.18
N LYS A 163 9.41 15.33 9.77
CA LYS A 163 10.37 14.24 9.97
C LYS A 163 10.18 13.10 8.96
N GLY A 164 9.82 13.41 7.71
CA GLY A 164 9.51 12.43 6.67
C GLY A 164 10.67 11.49 6.33
N VAL A 165 11.92 11.93 6.45
CA VAL A 165 13.10 11.07 6.25
C VAL A 165 13.09 9.90 7.23
N TYR A 166 12.80 10.13 8.52
CA TYR A 166 12.71 9.04 9.51
C TYR A 166 11.58 8.07 9.18
N ALA A 167 10.42 8.58 8.75
CA ALA A 167 9.30 7.74 8.34
C ALA A 167 9.68 6.81 7.16
N ASN A 168 10.43 7.34 6.18
CA ASN A 168 10.90 6.55 5.03
C ASN A 168 11.96 5.50 5.44
N LEU A 169 12.90 5.85 6.31
CA LEU A 169 13.93 4.92 6.79
C LEU A 169 13.34 3.72 7.53
N LEU A 170 12.23 3.89 8.27
CA LEU A 170 11.56 2.76 8.91
C LEU A 170 11.12 1.70 7.89
N GLY A 171 10.64 2.10 6.71
CA GLY A 171 10.29 1.18 5.63
C GLY A 171 11.49 0.37 5.12
N LEU A 172 12.63 1.02 4.95
CA LEU A 172 13.88 0.35 4.56
C LEU A 172 14.38 -0.62 5.63
N ILE A 173 14.37 -0.19 6.90
CA ILE A 173 14.75 -1.02 8.05
C ILE A 173 13.88 -2.28 8.12
N ASN A 174 12.56 -2.15 7.94
CA ASN A 174 11.65 -3.29 7.93
C ASN A 174 11.98 -4.28 6.81
N SER A 175 12.29 -3.77 5.62
CA SER A 175 12.65 -4.62 4.47
C SER A 175 13.97 -5.37 4.68
N LEU A 176 14.96 -4.72 5.24
CA LEU A 176 16.26 -5.35 5.58
C LEU A 176 16.10 -6.35 6.73
N ALA A 177 15.32 -6.02 7.76
CA ALA A 177 15.03 -6.92 8.87
C ALA A 177 14.29 -8.17 8.38
N PHE A 178 13.32 -8.03 7.48
CA PHE A 178 12.66 -9.17 6.85
C PHE A 178 13.65 -10.09 6.15
N LEU A 179 14.54 -9.55 5.33
CA LEU A 179 15.57 -10.34 4.62
C LEU A 179 16.48 -11.10 5.59
N LEU A 180 16.98 -10.41 6.64
CA LEU A 180 17.86 -11.02 7.64
C LEU A 180 17.15 -12.13 8.44
N LEU A 181 15.90 -11.90 8.87
CA LEU A 181 15.12 -12.89 9.59
C LEU A 181 14.83 -14.11 8.71
N LEU A 182 14.45 -13.89 7.46
CA LEU A 182 14.18 -14.98 6.51
C LEU A 182 15.43 -15.83 6.24
N TRP A 183 16.59 -15.19 6.14
CA TRP A 183 17.88 -15.90 6.02
C TRP A 183 18.18 -16.75 7.28
N GLY A 184 17.84 -16.23 8.47
CA GLY A 184 17.91 -16.98 9.72
C GLY A 184 16.97 -18.20 9.72
N VAL A 185 15.74 -18.03 9.23
CA VAL A 185 14.77 -19.16 9.08
C VAL A 185 15.33 -20.24 8.18
N ALA A 186 15.94 -19.88 7.06
CA ALA A 186 16.53 -20.83 6.13
C ALA A 186 17.61 -21.73 6.76
N ARG A 187 18.31 -21.23 7.79
CA ARG A 187 19.44 -21.95 8.44
C ARG A 187 19.08 -22.71 9.70
N HIS A 188 18.11 -22.20 10.45
CA HIS A 188 17.90 -22.64 11.85
C HIS A 188 16.49 -23.17 12.15
N VAL A 189 15.53 -23.05 11.22
CA VAL A 189 14.15 -23.43 11.50
C VAL A 189 13.78 -24.77 10.85
N GLU A 190 13.23 -25.65 11.66
CA GLU A 190 12.74 -26.95 11.21
C GLU A 190 11.60 -26.83 10.18
N PRO A 191 11.48 -27.76 9.22
CA PRO A 191 10.46 -27.74 8.19
C PRO A 191 9.03 -27.51 8.71
N SER A 192 8.68 -28.14 9.83
CA SER A 192 7.34 -28.08 10.46
C SER A 192 6.95 -26.68 10.96
N GLN A 193 7.91 -25.78 11.16
CA GLN A 193 7.71 -24.44 11.70
C GLN A 193 7.98 -23.32 10.67
N ARG A 194 8.38 -23.68 9.45
CA ARG A 194 8.80 -22.72 8.43
C ARG A 194 7.70 -21.75 8.03
N LEU A 195 6.45 -22.21 7.88
CA LEU A 195 5.33 -21.32 7.53
C LEU A 195 5.18 -20.20 8.58
N LEU A 196 5.11 -20.55 9.86
CA LEU A 196 4.99 -19.59 10.95
C LEU A 196 6.19 -18.64 10.96
N ALA A 197 7.41 -19.18 10.89
CA ALA A 197 8.63 -18.38 10.92
C ALA A 197 8.76 -17.42 9.71
N CYS A 198 8.38 -17.84 8.50
CA CYS A 198 8.37 -17.00 7.32
C CYS A 198 7.35 -15.85 7.41
N VAL A 199 6.14 -16.14 7.91
CA VAL A 199 5.12 -15.10 8.12
C VAL A 199 5.57 -14.11 9.20
N LEU A 200 6.12 -14.61 10.30
CA LEU A 200 6.65 -13.76 11.38
C LEU A 200 7.86 -12.94 10.90
N SER A 201 8.75 -13.50 10.09
CA SER A 201 9.88 -12.73 9.52
C SER A 201 9.41 -11.49 8.75
N ASN A 202 8.27 -11.57 8.06
CA ASN A 202 7.68 -10.44 7.35
C ASN A 202 6.96 -9.48 8.29
N THR A 203 6.14 -9.98 9.23
CA THR A 203 5.21 -9.16 10.02
C THR A 203 5.82 -8.60 11.30
N LEU A 204 6.81 -9.27 11.90
CA LEU A 204 7.44 -8.88 13.16
C LEU A 204 8.14 -7.50 13.07
N PRO A 205 9.00 -7.22 12.07
CA PRO A 205 9.62 -5.90 11.93
C PRO A 205 8.57 -4.81 11.79
N LEU A 206 7.53 -5.05 11.00
CA LEU A 206 6.44 -4.09 10.76
C LEU A 206 5.68 -3.77 12.06
N GLY A 207 5.30 -4.78 12.82
CA GLY A 207 4.57 -4.63 14.07
C GLY A 207 5.40 -3.92 15.15
N ILE A 208 6.65 -4.37 15.36
CA ILE A 208 7.54 -3.78 16.37
C ILE A 208 7.84 -2.32 16.04
N THR A 209 8.25 -2.01 14.81
CA THR A 209 8.56 -0.62 14.42
C THR A 209 7.32 0.26 14.49
N GLY A 210 6.14 -0.28 14.16
CA GLY A 210 4.89 0.44 14.26
C GLY A 210 4.55 0.83 15.70
N ILE A 211 4.48 -0.16 16.59
CA ILE A 211 4.17 0.05 18.01
C ILE A 211 5.22 0.95 18.68
N SER A 212 6.52 0.66 18.47
CA SER A 212 7.59 1.42 19.10
C SER A 212 7.63 2.89 18.64
N THR A 213 7.36 3.15 17.36
CA THR A 213 7.31 4.52 16.84
C THR A 213 6.15 5.30 17.43
N LEU A 214 4.96 4.68 17.53
CA LEU A 214 3.80 5.33 18.17
C LEU A 214 4.05 5.57 19.64
N ALA A 215 4.60 4.60 20.36
CA ALA A 215 4.95 4.72 21.77
C ALA A 215 6.01 5.81 22.02
N TRP A 216 7.02 5.88 21.13
CA TRP A 216 8.04 6.95 21.20
C TRP A 216 7.43 8.35 20.99
N LEU A 217 6.52 8.50 20.02
CA LEU A 217 5.81 9.77 19.81
C LEU A 217 4.96 10.14 21.02
N ALA A 218 4.24 9.18 21.58
CA ALA A 218 3.43 9.37 22.78
C ALA A 218 4.28 9.81 23.98
N ALA A 219 5.42 9.15 24.23
CA ALA A 219 6.30 9.48 25.35
C ALA A 219 7.02 10.83 25.21
N ARG A 220 7.38 11.24 23.99
CA ARG A 220 8.25 12.40 23.75
C ARG A 220 7.53 13.66 23.30
N ARG A 221 6.32 13.53 22.76
CA ARG A 221 5.63 14.62 22.07
C ARG A 221 4.17 14.80 22.51
N ALA A 222 3.54 13.78 23.14
CA ALA A 222 2.18 13.91 23.60
C ALA A 222 2.07 14.85 24.81
N ARG A 223 1.00 15.64 24.81
CA ARG A 223 0.57 16.41 25.98
C ARG A 223 -0.74 15.83 26.49
N TRP A 224 -0.74 15.39 27.73
CA TRP A 224 -1.83 14.64 28.35
C TRP A 224 -2.76 15.61 29.09
N ASP A 225 -3.61 16.33 28.34
CA ASP A 225 -4.64 17.22 28.84
C ASP A 225 -6.01 16.68 28.43
N TRP A 226 -6.73 16.08 29.38
CA TRP A 226 -7.97 15.34 29.08
C TRP A 226 -9.07 16.19 28.43
N PRO A 227 -9.41 17.42 28.88
CA PRO A 227 -10.38 18.27 28.22
C PRO A 227 -10.01 18.56 26.77
N ALA A 228 -8.76 18.91 26.51
CA ALA A 228 -8.25 19.16 25.17
C ALA A 228 -8.23 17.88 24.33
N ILE A 229 -7.78 16.74 24.86
CA ILE A 229 -7.80 15.42 24.17
C ILE A 229 -9.22 15.08 23.73
N LYS A 230 -10.24 15.23 24.55
CA LYS A 230 -11.64 14.93 24.21
C LYS A 230 -12.12 15.78 23.04
N SER A 231 -11.79 17.07 23.01
CA SER A 231 -12.16 17.96 21.90
C SER A 231 -11.44 17.55 20.59
N HIS A 232 -10.14 17.24 20.65
CA HIS A 232 -9.35 16.78 19.51
C HIS A 232 -9.83 15.43 19.00
N PHE A 233 -10.19 14.50 19.88
CA PHE A 233 -10.75 13.20 19.51
C PHE A 233 -12.05 13.35 18.71
N THR A 234 -12.94 14.24 19.12
CA THR A 234 -14.18 14.51 18.37
C THR A 234 -13.89 15.02 16.96
N ARG A 235 -12.95 15.96 16.82
CA ARG A 235 -12.52 16.47 15.50
C ARG A 235 -11.84 15.41 14.65
N LEU A 236 -10.97 14.58 15.24
CA LEU A 236 -10.34 13.45 14.57
C LEU A 236 -11.39 12.50 14.01
N ARG A 237 -12.36 12.08 14.83
CA ARG A 237 -13.43 11.14 14.44
C ARG A 237 -14.29 11.68 13.30
N GLN A 238 -14.67 12.96 13.33
CA GLN A 238 -15.50 13.57 12.30
C GLN A 238 -14.86 13.56 10.90
N ARG A 239 -13.53 13.62 10.82
CA ARG A 239 -12.80 13.58 9.54
C ARG A 239 -12.38 12.15 9.19
N ALA A 240 -12.04 11.33 10.17
CA ALA A 240 -11.44 10.01 9.97
C ALA A 240 -12.34 9.03 9.21
N TRP A 241 -13.65 8.99 9.50
CA TRP A 241 -14.58 8.04 8.88
C TRP A 241 -14.62 8.16 7.34
N ARG A 242 -14.45 9.38 6.80
CA ARG A 242 -14.41 9.60 5.33
C ARG A 242 -13.15 8.99 4.72
N PHE A 243 -12.01 9.16 5.36
CA PHE A 243 -10.75 8.53 4.93
C PHE A 243 -10.82 7.01 5.04
N TRP A 244 -11.43 6.51 6.11
CA TRP A 244 -11.63 5.07 6.29
C TRP A 244 -12.54 4.47 5.22
N LEU A 245 -13.64 5.12 4.90
CA LEU A 245 -14.54 4.65 3.84
C LEU A 245 -13.84 4.59 2.48
N VAL A 246 -13.06 5.61 2.12
CA VAL A 246 -12.23 5.59 0.90
C VAL A 246 -11.25 4.43 0.92
N ALA A 247 -10.54 4.23 2.03
CA ALA A 247 -9.58 3.14 2.17
C ALA A 247 -10.26 1.76 2.08
N LEU A 248 -11.41 1.58 2.74
CA LEU A 248 -12.21 0.36 2.70
C LEU A 248 -12.64 0.01 1.26
N LEU A 249 -13.24 0.97 0.57
CA LEU A 249 -13.69 0.77 -0.81
C LEU A 249 -12.52 0.49 -1.76
N SER A 250 -11.41 1.21 -1.61
CA SER A 250 -10.19 0.95 -2.38
C SER A 250 -9.63 -0.45 -2.11
N SER A 251 -9.63 -0.89 -0.85
CA SER A 251 -9.18 -2.24 -0.49
C SER A 251 -10.08 -3.31 -1.07
N ALA A 252 -11.40 -3.09 -1.06
CA ALA A 252 -12.37 -4.00 -1.67
C ALA A 252 -12.22 -4.12 -3.19
N VAL A 253 -11.78 -3.05 -3.87
CA VAL A 253 -11.49 -3.12 -5.32
C VAL A 253 -10.18 -3.83 -5.61
N LEU A 254 -9.14 -3.54 -4.83
CA LEU A 254 -7.75 -3.83 -5.21
C LEU A 254 -7.13 -5.03 -4.49
N ASN A 255 -7.73 -5.54 -3.42
CA ASN A 255 -7.12 -6.55 -2.55
C ASN A 255 -8.08 -7.66 -2.11
N VAL A 256 -9.26 -7.77 -2.74
CA VAL A 256 -10.20 -8.85 -2.47
C VAL A 256 -9.80 -10.15 -3.17
N ASP A 257 -8.96 -10.07 -4.18
CA ASP A 257 -8.50 -11.17 -5.02
C ASP A 257 -7.98 -12.36 -4.19
N TYR A 258 -7.11 -12.15 -3.21
CA TYR A 258 -6.61 -13.22 -2.34
C TYR A 258 -7.70 -13.90 -1.52
N LEU A 259 -8.74 -13.15 -1.09
CA LEU A 259 -9.89 -13.72 -0.37
C LEU A 259 -10.72 -14.61 -1.29
N ILE A 260 -10.88 -14.22 -2.56
CA ILE A 260 -11.59 -15.01 -3.57
C ILE A 260 -10.75 -16.23 -3.96
N MET A 261 -9.47 -16.02 -4.29
CA MET A 261 -8.55 -17.09 -4.68
C MET A 261 -8.46 -18.20 -3.63
N SER A 262 -8.45 -17.87 -2.34
CA SER A 262 -8.42 -18.87 -1.27
C SER A 262 -9.60 -19.85 -1.30
N ARG A 263 -10.70 -19.48 -1.96
CA ARG A 263 -11.94 -20.26 -2.06
C ARG A 263 -12.14 -20.92 -3.43
N THR A 264 -11.54 -20.36 -4.47
CA THR A 264 -11.84 -20.74 -5.86
C THR A 264 -10.66 -21.36 -6.59
N LEU A 265 -9.42 -21.17 -6.12
CA LEU A 265 -8.22 -21.61 -6.79
C LEU A 265 -7.43 -22.66 -5.97
N ARG A 266 -6.60 -23.42 -6.68
CA ARG A 266 -5.64 -24.34 -6.06
C ARG A 266 -4.43 -23.58 -5.53
N ALA A 267 -3.70 -24.18 -4.59
CA ALA A 267 -2.53 -23.57 -3.96
C ALA A 267 -1.44 -23.16 -4.96
N GLU A 268 -1.21 -23.99 -6.00
CA GLU A 268 -0.23 -23.72 -7.03
C GLU A 268 -0.60 -22.49 -7.88
N GLU A 269 -1.90 -22.29 -8.11
CA GLU A 269 -2.39 -21.12 -8.85
C GLU A 269 -2.24 -19.85 -8.01
N ILE A 270 -2.53 -19.90 -6.71
CA ILE A 270 -2.32 -18.77 -5.79
C ILE A 270 -0.83 -18.42 -5.70
N ALA A 271 0.05 -19.43 -5.63
CA ALA A 271 1.48 -19.23 -5.62
C ALA A 271 1.96 -18.58 -6.93
N THR A 272 1.49 -19.06 -8.08
CA THR A 272 1.79 -18.51 -9.41
C THR A 272 1.34 -17.05 -9.51
N TYR A 273 0.10 -16.75 -9.10
CA TYR A 273 -0.41 -15.38 -9.07
C TYR A 273 0.47 -14.48 -8.21
N ASN A 274 0.85 -14.91 -7.01
CA ASN A 274 1.66 -14.11 -6.10
C ASN A 274 3.05 -13.79 -6.69
N VAL A 275 3.71 -14.76 -7.33
CA VAL A 275 5.01 -14.55 -7.98
C VAL A 275 4.89 -13.54 -9.10
N LEU A 276 3.94 -13.72 -10.01
CA LEU A 276 3.71 -12.80 -11.13
C LEU A 276 3.33 -11.41 -10.64
N PHE A 277 2.40 -11.32 -9.68
CA PHE A 277 1.98 -10.06 -9.09
C PHE A 277 3.17 -9.26 -8.53
N ARG A 278 4.09 -9.91 -7.81
CA ARG A 278 5.28 -9.24 -7.27
C ARG A 278 6.18 -8.68 -8.37
N VAL A 279 6.38 -9.40 -9.47
CA VAL A 279 7.20 -8.91 -10.59
C VAL A 279 6.55 -7.68 -11.23
N TYR A 280 5.26 -7.77 -11.57
CA TYR A 280 4.54 -6.63 -12.15
C TYR A 280 4.44 -5.44 -11.18
N TRP A 281 4.34 -5.71 -9.87
CA TRP A 281 4.24 -4.68 -8.83
C TRP A 281 5.51 -3.84 -8.68
N VAL A 282 6.68 -4.37 -9.09
CA VAL A 282 7.93 -3.58 -9.18
C VAL A 282 7.72 -2.37 -10.09
N GLY A 283 7.21 -2.59 -11.29
CA GLY A 283 6.91 -1.52 -12.25
C GLY A 283 5.89 -0.52 -11.70
N MET A 284 4.81 -1.03 -11.08
CA MET A 284 3.79 -0.18 -10.43
C MET A 284 4.34 0.65 -9.27
N THR A 285 5.25 0.12 -8.48
CA THR A 285 5.88 0.85 -7.36
C THR A 285 6.71 2.02 -7.89
N LEU A 286 7.49 1.81 -8.95
CA LEU A 286 8.26 2.87 -9.60
C LEU A 286 7.32 3.93 -10.21
N TYR A 287 6.28 3.50 -10.92
CA TYR A 287 5.31 4.39 -11.52
C TYR A 287 4.52 5.21 -10.47
N SER A 288 4.07 4.58 -9.39
CA SER A 288 3.38 5.27 -8.29
C SER A 288 4.26 6.32 -7.60
N GLY A 289 5.58 6.08 -7.55
CA GLY A 289 6.55 7.06 -7.09
C GLY A 289 6.60 8.30 -8.00
N LEU A 290 6.57 8.10 -9.32
CA LEU A 290 6.47 9.17 -10.29
C LEU A 290 5.18 9.97 -10.11
N LEU A 291 4.03 9.30 -10.01
CA LEU A 291 2.73 9.94 -9.79
C LEU A 291 2.70 10.75 -8.47
N GLY A 292 3.28 10.22 -7.40
CA GLY A 292 3.38 10.94 -6.12
C GLY A 292 4.18 12.25 -6.23
N ALA A 293 5.23 12.28 -7.04
CA ALA A 293 6.02 13.49 -7.31
C ALA A 293 5.26 14.52 -8.17
N THR A 294 4.28 14.09 -8.95
CA THR A 294 3.50 14.98 -9.83
C THR A 294 2.31 15.64 -9.13
N TRP A 295 1.91 15.16 -7.96
CA TRP A 295 0.80 15.72 -7.20
C TRP A 295 0.89 17.24 -6.97
N PRO A 296 2.01 17.79 -6.44
CA PRO A 296 2.14 19.24 -6.26
C PRO A 296 2.11 20.01 -7.59
N VAL A 297 2.60 19.41 -8.67
CA VAL A 297 2.62 20.00 -10.00
C VAL A 297 1.18 20.17 -10.51
N PHE A 298 0.36 19.13 -10.45
CA PHE A 298 -1.05 19.21 -10.84
C PHE A 298 -1.84 20.20 -9.96
N SER A 299 -1.58 20.20 -8.65
CA SER A 299 -2.21 21.16 -7.74
C SER A 299 -1.87 22.60 -8.10
N ALA A 300 -0.59 22.91 -8.38
CA ALA A 300 -0.17 24.25 -8.79
C ALA A 300 -0.74 24.66 -10.15
N MET A 301 -0.82 23.74 -11.12
CA MET A 301 -1.46 23.99 -12.42
C MET A 301 -2.96 24.24 -12.27
N GLY A 302 -3.64 23.48 -11.39
CA GLY A 302 -5.06 23.69 -11.09
C GLY A 302 -5.35 25.07 -10.55
N VAL A 303 -4.54 25.57 -9.60
CA VAL A 303 -4.66 26.94 -9.05
C VAL A 303 -4.45 28.01 -10.13
N ARG A 304 -3.57 27.76 -11.12
CA ARG A 304 -3.30 28.67 -12.22
C ARG A 304 -4.31 28.57 -13.39
N GLY A 305 -5.22 27.60 -13.35
CA GLY A 305 -6.13 27.32 -14.46
C GLY A 305 -5.46 26.74 -15.71
N ASP A 306 -4.23 26.20 -15.59
CA ASP A 306 -3.47 25.60 -16.71
C ASP A 306 -3.96 24.18 -17.02
N HIS A 307 -5.17 24.08 -17.53
CA HIS A 307 -5.77 22.78 -17.91
C HIS A 307 -5.04 22.11 -19.09
N ALA A 308 -4.49 22.92 -20.01
CA ALA A 308 -3.70 22.42 -21.14
C ALA A 308 -2.40 21.75 -20.65
N GLY A 309 -1.73 22.35 -19.68
CA GLY A 309 -0.56 21.81 -19.03
C GLY A 309 -0.87 20.50 -18.30
N ILE A 310 -1.99 20.41 -17.56
CA ILE A 310 -2.44 19.18 -16.91
C ILE A 310 -2.63 18.05 -17.94
N THR A 311 -3.37 18.32 -19.03
CA THR A 311 -3.63 17.33 -20.08
C THR A 311 -2.35 16.84 -20.75
N ARG A 312 -1.42 17.77 -21.05
CA ARG A 312 -0.12 17.44 -21.65
C ARG A 312 0.71 16.54 -20.73
N ASN A 313 0.78 16.86 -19.43
CA ASN A 313 1.52 16.04 -18.47
C ASN A 313 0.90 14.65 -18.28
N ILE A 314 -0.44 14.54 -18.21
CA ILE A 314 -1.12 13.24 -18.15
C ILE A 314 -0.73 12.38 -19.36
N ARG A 315 -0.77 12.93 -20.58
CA ARG A 315 -0.36 12.21 -21.80
C ARG A 315 1.09 11.73 -21.71
N LEU A 316 1.99 12.60 -21.25
CA LEU A 316 3.41 12.25 -21.08
C LEU A 316 3.59 11.10 -20.09
N TYR A 317 2.93 11.15 -18.93
CA TYR A 317 3.04 10.11 -17.91
C TYR A 317 2.40 8.81 -18.37
N LEU A 318 1.26 8.86 -19.06
CA LEU A 318 0.64 7.66 -19.66
C LEU A 318 1.56 7.03 -20.72
N LEU A 319 2.15 7.82 -21.61
CA LEU A 319 3.09 7.33 -22.62
C LEU A 319 4.31 6.69 -21.94
N ALA A 320 4.88 7.34 -20.93
CA ALA A 320 6.00 6.78 -20.19
C ALA A 320 5.62 5.49 -19.43
N GLY A 321 4.47 5.48 -18.74
CA GLY A 321 4.00 4.33 -17.98
C GLY A 321 3.61 3.14 -18.86
N LEU A 322 2.79 3.37 -19.88
CA LEU A 322 2.36 2.30 -20.82
C LEU A 322 3.51 1.83 -21.71
N GLY A 323 4.40 2.74 -22.13
CA GLY A 323 5.61 2.39 -22.89
C GLY A 323 6.55 1.53 -22.07
N SER A 324 6.82 1.89 -20.83
CA SER A 324 7.65 1.07 -19.92
C SER A 324 6.99 -0.28 -19.59
N LEU A 325 5.67 -0.32 -19.43
CA LEU A 325 4.93 -1.56 -19.25
C LEU A 325 5.05 -2.48 -20.47
N LEU A 326 4.89 -1.93 -21.68
CA LEU A 326 5.01 -2.73 -22.92
C LEU A 326 6.41 -3.34 -23.04
N ILE A 327 7.45 -2.54 -22.86
CA ILE A 327 8.85 -3.03 -22.87
C ILE A 327 9.06 -4.09 -21.80
N GLY A 328 8.61 -3.83 -20.57
CA GLY A 328 8.72 -4.76 -19.44
C GLY A 328 7.95 -6.06 -19.67
N SER A 329 6.75 -5.99 -20.28
CA SER A 329 5.92 -7.17 -20.59
C SER A 329 6.55 -8.03 -21.69
N VAL A 330 7.12 -7.42 -22.73
CA VAL A 330 7.86 -8.14 -23.78
C VAL A 330 9.11 -8.80 -23.21
N ALA A 331 9.89 -8.06 -22.41
CA ALA A 331 11.06 -8.60 -21.73
C ALA A 331 10.69 -9.75 -20.77
N MET A 332 9.58 -9.61 -20.03
CA MET A 332 9.05 -10.66 -19.15
C MET A 332 8.66 -11.91 -19.95
N ALA A 333 7.95 -11.76 -21.06
CA ALA A 333 7.56 -12.90 -21.91
C ALA A 333 8.77 -13.61 -22.50
N ALA A 334 9.78 -12.87 -22.96
CA ALA A 334 11.01 -13.41 -23.53
C ALA A 334 11.89 -14.12 -22.48
N ALA A 335 11.97 -13.58 -21.27
CA ALA A 335 12.84 -14.10 -20.21
C ALA A 335 12.07 -14.91 -19.14
N LEU A 336 10.80 -15.23 -19.37
CA LEU A 336 9.93 -15.87 -18.37
C LEU A 336 10.52 -17.12 -17.74
N PRO A 337 11.07 -18.11 -18.49
CA PRO A 337 11.65 -19.32 -17.89
C PRO A 337 12.80 -18.99 -16.94
N THR A 338 13.69 -18.08 -17.35
CA THR A 338 14.83 -17.64 -16.56
C THR A 338 14.39 -16.90 -15.30
N ILE A 339 13.39 -16.00 -15.44
CA ILE A 339 12.85 -15.23 -14.31
C ILE A 339 12.19 -16.17 -13.30
N LEU A 340 11.38 -17.12 -13.73
CA LEU A 340 10.73 -18.09 -12.85
C LEU A 340 11.74 -19.03 -12.19
N HIS A 341 12.74 -19.52 -12.93
CA HIS A 341 13.81 -20.33 -12.36
C HIS A 341 14.57 -19.58 -11.23
N TRP A 342 14.76 -18.29 -11.42
CA TRP A 342 15.47 -17.44 -10.42
C TRP A 342 14.58 -17.06 -9.24
N LEU A 343 13.33 -16.67 -9.50
CA LEU A 343 12.43 -16.12 -8.46
C LEU A 343 11.61 -17.18 -7.74
N ALA A 344 11.39 -18.35 -8.36
CA ALA A 344 10.53 -19.38 -7.81
C ALA A 344 11.08 -20.79 -8.07
N PRO A 345 12.35 -21.08 -7.71
CA PRO A 345 12.99 -22.38 -8.06
C PRO A 345 12.32 -23.58 -7.40
N GLY A 346 11.57 -23.37 -6.29
CA GLY A 346 10.86 -24.44 -5.56
C GLY A 346 9.41 -24.66 -5.96
N LEU A 347 8.90 -23.95 -6.98
CA LEU A 347 7.49 -24.02 -7.35
C LEU A 347 7.31 -24.52 -8.79
N PRO A 348 6.38 -25.47 -9.06
CA PRO A 348 6.07 -25.95 -10.40
C PRO A 348 5.17 -24.93 -11.14
N ILE A 349 5.69 -23.74 -11.43
CA ILE A 349 4.92 -22.66 -12.02
C ILE A 349 4.82 -22.85 -13.53
N GLN A 350 3.59 -22.96 -14.03
CA GLN A 350 3.26 -22.91 -15.46
C GLN A 350 2.45 -21.65 -15.77
N VAL A 351 2.97 -20.83 -16.66
CA VAL A 351 2.33 -19.55 -17.01
C VAL A 351 2.01 -19.55 -18.51
N SER A 352 0.74 -19.35 -18.85
CA SER A 352 0.34 -19.18 -20.24
C SER A 352 0.60 -17.74 -20.71
N ILE A 353 0.78 -17.59 -22.02
CA ILE A 353 0.89 -16.26 -22.64
C ILE A 353 -0.37 -15.41 -22.37
N LEU A 354 -1.53 -16.05 -22.29
CA LEU A 354 -2.79 -15.40 -21.92
C LEU A 354 -2.71 -14.78 -20.53
N THR A 355 -2.18 -15.52 -19.56
CA THR A 355 -2.00 -15.00 -18.17
C THR A 355 -1.11 -13.77 -18.16
N LEU A 356 0.02 -13.78 -18.88
CA LEU A 356 0.91 -12.62 -18.99
C LEU A 356 0.22 -11.42 -19.65
N THR A 357 -0.53 -11.67 -20.73
CA THR A 357 -1.28 -10.63 -21.42
C THR A 357 -2.34 -10.00 -20.52
N LEU A 358 -3.07 -10.81 -19.75
CA LEU A 358 -4.07 -10.34 -18.80
C LEU A 358 -3.44 -9.53 -17.65
N PHE A 359 -2.29 -9.98 -17.10
CA PHE A 359 -1.55 -9.19 -16.12
C PHE A 359 -1.11 -7.85 -16.69
N SER A 360 -0.55 -7.85 -17.90
CA SER A 360 -0.12 -6.62 -18.59
C SER A 360 -1.30 -5.68 -18.84
N ALA A 361 -2.44 -6.20 -19.29
CA ALA A 361 -3.66 -5.42 -19.49
C ALA A 361 -4.18 -4.83 -18.17
N TYR A 362 -4.22 -5.61 -17.10
CA TYR A 362 -4.62 -5.14 -15.77
C TYR A 362 -3.71 -4.01 -15.26
N ILE A 363 -2.40 -4.18 -15.35
CA ILE A 363 -1.43 -3.14 -14.94
C ILE A 363 -1.54 -1.90 -15.84
N GLY A 364 -1.77 -2.08 -17.14
CA GLY A 364 -2.03 -0.96 -18.06
C GLY A 364 -3.26 -0.14 -17.68
N LEU A 365 -4.36 -0.81 -17.31
CA LEU A 365 -5.55 -0.16 -16.79
C LEU A 365 -5.30 0.56 -15.46
N ARG A 366 -4.46 -0.01 -14.59
CA ARG A 366 -4.03 0.63 -13.34
C ARG A 366 -3.20 1.90 -13.61
N ILE A 367 -2.23 1.85 -14.53
CA ILE A 367 -1.45 3.02 -14.95
C ILE A 367 -2.38 4.12 -15.45
N TRP A 368 -3.35 3.76 -16.30
CA TRP A 368 -4.35 4.69 -16.82
C TRP A 368 -5.17 5.33 -15.69
N THR A 369 -5.85 4.52 -14.92
CA THR A 369 -6.81 5.01 -13.90
C THR A 369 -6.12 5.73 -12.75
N ASP A 370 -4.96 5.24 -12.27
CA ASP A 370 -4.21 5.86 -11.18
C ASP A 370 -3.69 7.25 -11.59
N THR A 371 -3.31 7.44 -12.86
CA THR A 371 -2.88 8.75 -13.38
C THR A 371 -4.00 9.78 -13.31
N TYR A 372 -5.20 9.44 -13.79
CA TYR A 372 -6.35 10.32 -13.72
C TYR A 372 -6.83 10.52 -12.27
N ALA A 373 -6.79 9.49 -11.44
CA ALA A 373 -7.17 9.57 -10.04
C ALA A 373 -6.26 10.54 -9.26
N VAL A 374 -4.93 10.47 -9.48
CA VAL A 374 -3.98 11.40 -8.86
C VAL A 374 -4.21 12.83 -9.33
N ALA A 375 -4.47 13.05 -10.62
CA ALA A 375 -4.78 14.38 -11.13
C ALA A 375 -6.06 14.96 -10.50
N LEU A 376 -7.15 14.18 -10.44
CA LEU A 376 -8.41 14.59 -9.80
C LEU A 376 -8.24 14.85 -8.30
N GLN A 377 -7.47 14.03 -7.60
CA GLN A 377 -7.18 14.23 -6.19
C GLN A 377 -6.36 15.50 -5.95
N ALA A 378 -5.36 15.79 -6.80
CA ALA A 378 -4.57 17.01 -6.74
C ALA A 378 -5.40 18.27 -7.00
N LEU A 379 -6.47 18.15 -7.79
CA LEU A 379 -7.47 19.20 -8.07
C LEU A 379 -8.61 19.23 -7.02
N ASN A 380 -8.51 18.42 -5.95
CA ASN A 380 -9.52 18.29 -4.90
C ASN A 380 -10.88 17.73 -5.35
N GLU A 381 -10.95 17.08 -6.53
CA GLU A 381 -12.14 16.47 -7.10
C GLU A 381 -12.30 14.99 -6.66
N VAL A 382 -12.28 14.76 -5.32
CA VAL A 382 -12.31 13.42 -4.73
C VAL A 382 -13.71 12.79 -4.75
N SER A 383 -14.75 13.59 -4.86
CA SER A 383 -16.16 13.13 -4.76
C SER A 383 -16.54 12.08 -5.79
N ILE A 384 -15.94 12.14 -6.98
CA ILE A 384 -16.23 11.16 -8.03
C ILE A 384 -15.64 9.78 -7.70
N LEU A 385 -14.46 9.74 -7.07
CA LEU A 385 -13.82 8.49 -6.64
C LEU A 385 -14.69 7.75 -5.63
N LEU A 386 -15.30 8.50 -4.68
CA LEU A 386 -16.21 7.94 -3.68
C LEU A 386 -17.49 7.37 -4.30
N LYS A 387 -17.95 7.91 -5.45
CA LYS A 387 -19.13 7.41 -6.15
C LYS A 387 -18.82 6.19 -7.02
N VAL A 388 -17.66 6.17 -7.65
CA VAL A 388 -17.24 5.08 -8.56
C VAL A 388 -16.79 3.84 -7.79
N ALA A 389 -16.04 4.01 -6.70
CA ALA A 389 -15.43 2.89 -5.98
C ALA A 389 -16.42 1.83 -5.47
N PRO A 390 -17.61 2.14 -4.93
CA PRO A 390 -18.58 1.09 -4.51
C PRO A 390 -19.07 0.23 -5.67
N VAL A 391 -19.38 0.86 -6.80
CA VAL A 391 -19.84 0.17 -8.01
C VAL A 391 -18.74 -0.72 -8.56
N GLN A 392 -17.52 -0.17 -8.63
CA GLN A 392 -16.34 -0.91 -9.07
C GLN A 392 -16.05 -2.10 -8.15
N ALA A 393 -16.18 -1.93 -6.82
CA ALA A 393 -15.98 -3.01 -5.85
C ALA A 393 -17.01 -4.15 -6.05
N MET A 394 -18.28 -3.82 -6.22
CA MET A 394 -19.31 -4.82 -6.47
C MET A 394 -19.04 -5.61 -7.76
N ILE A 395 -18.73 -4.92 -8.86
CA ILE A 395 -18.40 -5.56 -10.13
C ILE A 395 -17.13 -6.42 -9.97
N SER A 396 -16.09 -5.90 -9.32
CA SER A 396 -14.83 -6.60 -9.10
C SER A 396 -15.04 -7.92 -8.35
N ILE A 397 -15.73 -7.88 -7.20
CA ILE A 397 -15.98 -9.05 -6.36
C ILE A 397 -16.81 -10.09 -7.13
N SER A 398 -17.93 -9.66 -7.72
CA SER A 398 -18.85 -10.58 -8.41
C SER A 398 -18.21 -11.21 -9.64
N ALA A 399 -17.53 -10.42 -10.47
CA ALA A 399 -16.87 -10.91 -11.67
C ALA A 399 -15.69 -11.84 -11.36
N GLN A 400 -14.82 -11.48 -10.39
CA GLN A 400 -13.74 -12.35 -9.97
C GLN A 400 -14.26 -13.68 -9.42
N TRP A 401 -15.32 -13.64 -8.57
CA TRP A 401 -15.91 -14.85 -8.01
C TRP A 401 -16.46 -15.77 -9.10
N ALA A 402 -17.24 -15.23 -10.02
CA ALA A 402 -17.86 -16.02 -11.09
C ALA A 402 -16.82 -16.55 -12.09
N LEU A 403 -15.91 -15.69 -12.56
CA LEU A 403 -14.95 -16.05 -13.60
C LEU A 403 -13.82 -16.93 -13.07
N SER A 404 -13.41 -16.81 -11.81
CA SER A 404 -12.34 -17.65 -11.26
C SER A 404 -12.71 -19.14 -11.19
N GLN A 405 -13.99 -19.45 -11.01
CA GLN A 405 -14.48 -20.84 -11.00
C GLN A 405 -14.33 -21.53 -12.36
N ALA A 406 -14.45 -20.76 -13.46
CA ALA A 406 -14.36 -21.29 -14.82
C ALA A 406 -12.94 -21.20 -15.42
N TYR A 407 -12.21 -20.13 -15.08
CA TYR A 407 -10.94 -19.77 -15.74
C TYR A 407 -9.74 -19.65 -14.80
N GLY A 408 -9.86 -20.05 -13.54
CA GLY A 408 -8.76 -20.02 -12.57
C GLY A 408 -8.16 -18.61 -12.42
N ILE A 409 -6.83 -18.51 -12.44
CA ILE A 409 -6.09 -17.23 -12.36
C ILE A 409 -6.57 -16.23 -13.42
N ASN A 410 -6.80 -16.71 -14.65
CA ASN A 410 -7.25 -15.84 -15.72
C ASN A 410 -8.61 -15.22 -15.41
N GLY A 411 -9.50 -15.96 -14.74
CA GLY A 411 -10.79 -15.46 -14.28
C GLY A 411 -10.68 -14.34 -13.26
N ILE A 412 -9.73 -14.43 -12.32
CA ILE A 412 -9.42 -13.34 -11.38
C ILE A 412 -9.01 -12.07 -12.14
N LEU A 413 -8.06 -12.19 -13.08
CA LEU A 413 -7.56 -11.07 -13.88
C LEU A 413 -8.65 -10.47 -14.77
N MET A 414 -9.47 -11.31 -15.43
CA MET A 414 -10.61 -10.84 -16.22
C MET A 414 -11.63 -10.08 -15.37
N GLY A 415 -11.92 -10.56 -14.16
CA GLY A 415 -12.83 -9.87 -13.23
C GLY A 415 -12.30 -8.50 -12.80
N LEU A 416 -11.00 -8.40 -12.51
CA LEU A 416 -10.34 -7.12 -12.25
C LEU A 416 -10.44 -6.19 -13.46
N ILE A 417 -10.03 -6.63 -14.64
CA ILE A 417 -10.07 -5.86 -15.89
C ILE A 417 -11.49 -5.35 -16.15
N LEU A 418 -12.50 -6.23 -16.05
CA LEU A 418 -13.90 -5.89 -16.28
C LEU A 418 -14.36 -4.78 -15.34
N SER A 419 -13.99 -4.84 -14.06
CA SER A 419 -14.35 -3.81 -13.09
C SER A 419 -13.82 -2.43 -13.46
N PHE A 420 -12.58 -2.34 -13.94
CA PHE A 420 -11.97 -1.08 -14.39
C PHE A 420 -12.57 -0.58 -15.69
N VAL A 421 -12.76 -1.47 -16.67
CA VAL A 421 -13.31 -1.12 -17.99
C VAL A 421 -14.74 -0.61 -17.90
N LEU A 422 -15.55 -1.21 -17.04
CA LEU A 422 -16.95 -0.77 -16.87
C LEU A 422 -17.10 0.52 -16.03
N THR A 423 -16.06 0.96 -15.36
CA THR A 423 -16.15 2.09 -14.41
C THR A 423 -15.08 3.14 -14.63
N ALA A 424 -13.96 3.03 -13.95
CA ALA A 424 -12.94 4.06 -13.79
C ALA A 424 -12.31 4.54 -15.12
N VAL A 425 -12.16 3.64 -16.10
CA VAL A 425 -11.51 3.93 -17.39
C VAL A 425 -12.14 5.11 -18.12
N TRP A 426 -13.44 5.23 -18.07
CA TRP A 426 -14.21 6.27 -18.77
C TRP A 426 -14.58 7.43 -17.86
N ILE A 427 -14.99 7.13 -16.63
CA ILE A 427 -15.56 8.11 -15.71
C ILE A 427 -14.49 9.12 -15.24
N LEU A 428 -13.26 8.66 -14.96
CA LEU A 428 -12.22 9.56 -14.45
C LEU A 428 -11.73 10.56 -15.51
N PRO A 429 -11.39 10.16 -16.76
CA PRO A 429 -11.05 11.11 -17.83
C PRO A 429 -12.18 12.08 -18.12
N TRP A 430 -13.43 11.60 -18.21
CA TRP A 430 -14.60 12.43 -18.47
C TRP A 430 -14.80 13.50 -17.38
N LYS A 431 -14.66 13.12 -16.10
CA LYS A 431 -14.77 14.08 -14.99
C LYS A 431 -13.67 15.15 -15.07
N LEU A 432 -12.45 14.77 -15.40
CA LEU A 432 -11.34 15.70 -15.55
C LEU A 432 -11.59 16.69 -16.69
N GLN A 433 -12.07 16.20 -17.85
CA GLN A 433 -12.43 17.07 -18.97
C GLN A 433 -13.52 18.08 -18.62
N ARG A 434 -14.57 17.63 -17.89
CA ARG A 434 -15.62 18.55 -17.42
C ARG A 434 -15.09 19.60 -16.44
N HIS A 435 -14.16 19.25 -15.59
CA HIS A 435 -13.53 20.20 -14.68
C HIS A 435 -12.73 21.26 -15.45
N SER A 436 -12.09 20.88 -16.55
CA SER A 436 -11.31 21.83 -17.41
C SER A 436 -12.18 22.81 -18.19
N HIS A 437 -13.47 22.51 -18.40
CA HIS A 437 -14.42 23.39 -19.09
C HIS A 437 -15.32 24.19 -18.14
N ALA A 438 -15.23 23.98 -16.83
CA ALA A 438 -15.97 24.77 -15.86
C ALA A 438 -15.37 26.19 -15.76
N PRO A 439 -16.20 27.25 -15.86
CA PRO A 439 -15.70 28.61 -15.68
C PRO A 439 -15.11 28.77 -14.28
N LEU A 440 -13.94 29.42 -14.18
CA LEU A 440 -13.32 29.75 -12.91
C LEU A 440 -14.33 30.49 -12.03
N SER A 441 -14.66 29.93 -10.88
CA SER A 441 -15.54 30.61 -9.91
C SER A 441 -14.89 31.94 -9.49
N PRO A 442 -15.59 33.08 -9.51
CA PRO A 442 -15.02 34.39 -9.23
C PRO A 442 -14.59 34.62 -7.78
N ALA A 443 -14.56 33.60 -6.95
CA ALA A 443 -14.24 33.69 -5.51
C ALA A 443 -12.74 33.76 -5.16
N ALA A 444 -11.83 33.90 -6.11
CA ALA A 444 -10.38 33.94 -5.88
C ALA A 444 -9.73 35.33 -6.13
N THR A 445 -10.53 36.37 -6.29
CA THR A 445 -10.03 37.75 -6.45
C THR A 445 -10.53 38.66 -5.32
N SER A 446 -10.26 38.32 -4.09
CA SER A 446 -10.25 39.28 -2.98
C SER A 446 -8.85 39.32 -2.38
N PRO A 447 -8.24 40.51 -2.27
CA PRO A 447 -6.85 40.74 -1.91
C PRO A 447 -6.49 40.34 -0.48
#